data_46397239c0e697106757a72a7ca2c2f6
#
_entry.id   46397239c0e697106757a72a7ca2c2f6
#
_cell.length_a   1.000
_cell.length_b   1.000
_cell.length_c   1.000
_cell.angle_alpha   90.00
_cell.angle_beta   90.00
_cell.angle_gamma   90.00
#
_symmetry.space_group_name_H-M   'P 1'
#
loop_
_entity.id
_entity.type
_entity.pdbx_description
1 polymer ?
#
loop_
_entity_poly.entity_id
_entity_poly.type
_entity_poly.pdbx_seq_one_letter_code
_entity_poly.pdbx_strand_id
1 'polypeptide(L)'
;MAFVSAWFLLGGLGHFVFTDFFVGIVPPYVPWPLAAVWVSGVFELLGAAALLVPAWRRLAACGLFILTLCMTPANLYMWQHPDLFPSFPPTLLAARLALQAFLLGCILALMLARDEAPLARR
;
A
#
# COMPACT_ATOMS: atom_id res chain seq x y z
N MET A 1 6.06 12.42 -2.04
CA MET A 1 6.65 11.39 -2.93
C MET A 1 7.60 10.47 -2.20
N ALA A 2 8.70 10.94 -1.61
CA ALA A 2 9.66 10.10 -0.89
C ALA A 2 9.04 9.25 0.22
N PHE A 3 8.12 9.81 1.00
CA PHE A 3 7.38 9.07 2.02
C PHE A 3 6.58 7.91 1.42
N VAL A 4 5.81 8.16 0.36
CA VAL A 4 4.97 7.12 -0.28
C VAL A 4 5.84 6.04 -0.89
N SER A 5 6.92 6.40 -1.59
CA SER A 5 7.86 5.44 -2.16
C SER A 5 8.51 4.58 -1.08
N ALA A 6 9.00 5.19 0.01
CA ALA A 6 9.60 4.45 1.12
C ALA A 6 8.59 3.52 1.80
N TRP A 7 7.35 3.99 1.99
CA TRP A 7 6.28 3.19 2.57
C TRP A 7 6.03 1.89 1.78
N PHE A 8 5.84 2.01 0.47
CA PHE A 8 5.59 0.85 -0.38
C PHE A 8 6.82 -0.02 -0.60
N LEU A 9 8.01 0.56 -0.57
CA LEU A 9 9.25 -0.22 -0.61
C LEU A 9 9.37 -1.11 0.63
N LEU A 10 9.18 -0.55 1.82
CA LEU A 10 9.25 -1.29 3.07
C LEU A 10 8.08 -2.28 3.21
N GLY A 11 6.87 -1.86 2.83
CA GLY A 11 5.69 -2.73 2.81
C GLY A 11 5.86 -3.91 1.87
N GLY A 12 6.28 -3.65 0.64
CA GLY A 12 6.51 -4.69 -0.36
C GLY A 12 7.59 -5.69 0.06
N LEU A 13 8.69 -5.23 0.63
CA LEU A 13 9.70 -6.12 1.22
C LEU A 13 9.11 -6.94 2.38
N GLY A 14 8.29 -6.31 3.21
CA GLY A 14 7.60 -6.98 4.33
C GLY A 14 6.74 -8.16 3.89
N HIS A 15 6.10 -8.09 2.73
CA HIS A 15 5.30 -9.20 2.18
C HIS A 15 6.12 -10.47 1.95
N PHE A 16 7.42 -10.35 1.68
CA PHE A 16 8.32 -11.48 1.48
C PHE A 16 9.03 -11.91 2.76
N VAL A 17 9.32 -10.98 3.66
CA VAL A 17 10.00 -11.26 4.94
C VAL A 17 9.03 -11.78 6.00
N PHE A 18 7.82 -11.23 6.06
CA PHE A 18 6.77 -11.59 7.00
C PHE A 18 5.57 -12.22 6.30
N THR A 19 5.82 -13.10 5.37
CA THR A 19 4.79 -13.71 4.50
C THR A 19 3.67 -14.34 5.31
N ASP A 20 3.99 -15.12 6.35
CA ASP A 20 2.98 -15.82 7.17
C ASP A 20 2.05 -14.85 7.89
N PHE A 21 2.58 -13.73 8.37
CA PHE A 21 1.76 -12.67 8.97
C PHE A 21 0.77 -12.10 7.95
N PHE A 22 1.24 -11.74 6.76
CA PHE A 22 0.38 -11.17 5.72
C PHE A 22 -0.65 -12.16 5.18
N VAL A 23 -0.29 -13.43 5.06
CA VAL A 23 -1.25 -14.50 4.72
C VAL A 23 -2.32 -14.62 5.80
N GLY A 24 -1.95 -14.51 7.07
CA GLY A 24 -2.87 -14.59 8.20
C GLY A 24 -3.93 -13.50 8.26
N ILE A 25 -3.69 -12.33 7.66
CA ILE A 25 -4.66 -11.22 7.62
C ILE A 25 -5.53 -11.21 6.35
N VAL A 26 -5.25 -12.08 5.38
CA VAL A 26 -6.09 -12.21 4.19
C VAL A 26 -7.45 -12.81 4.59
N PRO A 27 -8.57 -12.16 4.21
CA PRO A 27 -9.91 -12.68 4.53
C PRO A 27 -10.12 -14.09 3.96
N PRO A 28 -10.89 -14.96 4.65
CA PRO A 28 -11.10 -16.36 4.22
C PRO A 28 -11.77 -16.51 2.85
N TYR A 29 -12.49 -15.49 2.38
CA TYR A 29 -13.16 -15.49 1.09
C TYR A 29 -12.22 -15.16 -0.09
N VAL A 30 -10.99 -14.77 0.18
CA VAL A 30 -10.00 -14.51 -0.87
C VAL A 30 -9.30 -15.83 -1.24
N PRO A 31 -9.40 -16.27 -2.50
CA PRO A 31 -8.70 -17.46 -2.94
C PRO A 31 -7.19 -17.19 -3.05
N TRP A 32 -6.40 -18.25 -2.86
CA TRP A 32 -4.94 -18.20 -2.98
C TRP A 32 -4.26 -17.09 -2.18
N PRO A 33 -4.38 -17.08 -0.85
CA PRO A 33 -3.87 -15.99 -0.02
C PRO A 33 -2.36 -15.79 -0.17
N LEU A 34 -1.58 -16.85 -0.32
CA LEU A 34 -0.13 -16.75 -0.53
C LEU A 34 0.21 -16.01 -1.84
N ALA A 35 -0.49 -16.37 -2.94
CA ALA A 35 -0.31 -15.70 -4.23
C ALA A 35 -0.72 -14.21 -4.12
N ALA A 36 -1.83 -13.91 -3.44
CA ALA A 36 -2.28 -12.54 -3.22
C ALA A 36 -1.23 -11.70 -2.48
N VAL A 37 -0.60 -12.24 -1.44
CA VAL A 37 0.46 -11.57 -0.68
C VAL A 37 1.68 -11.32 -1.55
N TRP A 38 2.15 -12.31 -2.29
CA TRP A 38 3.35 -12.15 -3.13
C TRP A 38 3.13 -11.22 -4.32
N VAL A 39 1.99 -11.35 -5.00
CA VAL A 39 1.64 -10.47 -6.12
C VAL A 39 1.52 -9.02 -5.65
N SER A 40 0.83 -8.77 -4.55
CA SER A 40 0.73 -7.41 -4.00
C SER A 40 2.10 -6.85 -3.60
N GLY A 41 2.97 -7.66 -2.99
CA GLY A 41 4.34 -7.26 -2.65
C GLY A 41 5.17 -6.86 -3.87
N VAL A 42 5.08 -7.62 -4.96
CA VAL A 42 5.75 -7.29 -6.23
C VAL A 42 5.23 -5.96 -6.78
N PHE A 43 3.91 -5.75 -6.81
CA PHE A 43 3.34 -4.49 -7.28
C PHE A 43 3.69 -3.30 -6.40
N GLU A 44 3.80 -3.49 -5.09
CA GLU A 44 4.27 -2.44 -4.18
C GLU A 44 5.71 -2.02 -4.51
N LEU A 45 6.61 -2.99 -4.70
CA LEU A 45 8.00 -2.71 -5.05
C LEU A 45 8.14 -2.02 -6.41
N LEU A 46 7.43 -2.51 -7.42
CA LEU A 46 7.42 -1.90 -8.74
C LEU A 46 6.84 -0.49 -8.72
N GLY A 47 5.74 -0.30 -8.01
CA GLY A 47 5.11 1.01 -7.84
C GLY A 47 6.01 2.00 -7.10
N ALA A 48 6.67 1.55 -6.03
CA ALA A 48 7.62 2.37 -5.27
C ALA A 48 8.79 2.85 -6.14
N ALA A 49 9.36 1.95 -6.95
CA ALA A 49 10.43 2.30 -7.88
C ALA A 49 9.95 3.24 -8.99
N ALA A 50 8.79 2.96 -9.57
CA ALA A 50 8.23 3.75 -10.66
C ALA A 50 7.83 5.18 -10.23
N LEU A 51 7.47 5.40 -8.96
CA LEU A 51 7.24 6.75 -8.42
C LEU A 51 8.46 7.66 -8.52
N LEU A 52 9.65 7.10 -8.48
CA LEU A 52 10.91 7.85 -8.56
C LEU A 52 11.24 8.30 -9.98
N VAL A 53 10.61 7.68 -10.99
CA VAL A 53 10.80 8.00 -12.40
C VAL A 53 9.73 9.02 -12.82
N PRO A 54 10.09 10.27 -13.18
CA PRO A 54 9.11 11.31 -13.48
C PRO A 54 8.07 10.91 -14.53
N ALA A 55 8.50 10.25 -15.61
CA ALA A 55 7.63 9.82 -16.70
C ALA A 55 6.56 8.79 -16.27
N TRP A 56 6.82 8.02 -15.20
CA TRP A 56 5.96 6.92 -14.74
C TRP A 56 5.22 7.24 -13.46
N ARG A 57 5.55 8.36 -12.82
CA ARG A 57 5.06 8.74 -11.48
C ARG A 57 3.54 8.71 -11.37
N ARG A 58 2.85 9.33 -12.32
CA ARG A 58 1.38 9.39 -12.30
C ARG A 58 0.75 8.01 -12.46
N LEU A 59 1.28 7.21 -13.39
CA LEU A 59 0.81 5.84 -13.61
C LEU A 59 1.07 4.97 -12.37
N ALA A 60 2.26 5.09 -11.77
CA ALA A 60 2.61 4.39 -10.54
C ALA A 60 1.69 4.78 -9.38
N ALA A 61 1.41 6.07 -9.21
CA ALA A 61 0.48 6.55 -8.19
C ALA A 61 -0.93 5.97 -8.40
N CYS A 62 -1.44 5.96 -9.62
CA CYS A 62 -2.74 5.32 -9.93
C CYS A 62 -2.73 3.83 -9.60
N GLY A 63 -1.69 3.11 -9.98
CA GLY A 63 -1.55 1.68 -9.68
C GLY A 63 -1.49 1.40 -8.18
N LEU A 64 -0.71 2.17 -7.44
CA LEU A 64 -0.60 2.05 -5.97
C LEU A 64 -1.90 2.43 -5.26
N PHE A 65 -2.65 3.40 -5.79
CA PHE A 65 -3.97 3.75 -5.26
C PHE A 65 -4.94 2.58 -5.36
N ILE A 66 -5.04 1.97 -6.54
CA ILE A 66 -5.88 0.80 -6.78
C ILE A 66 -5.43 -0.37 -5.91
N LEU A 67 -4.13 -0.63 -5.84
CA LEU A 67 -3.57 -1.70 -5.02
C LEU A 67 -3.93 -1.52 -3.54
N THR A 68 -3.79 -0.30 -3.01
CA THR A 68 -4.14 0.03 -1.62
C THR A 68 -5.63 -0.19 -1.35
N LEU A 69 -6.50 0.17 -2.31
CA LEU A 69 -7.92 -0.16 -2.21
C LEU A 69 -8.18 -1.67 -2.18
N CYS A 70 -7.47 -2.43 -3.00
CA CYS A 70 -7.56 -3.90 -3.02
C CYS A 70 -7.08 -4.54 -1.71
N MET A 71 -6.19 -3.88 -0.98
CA MET A 71 -5.68 -4.35 0.33
C MET A 71 -6.59 -3.94 1.50
N THR A 72 -7.56 -3.06 1.28
CA THR A 72 -8.50 -2.61 2.31
C THR A 72 -9.26 -3.76 2.98
N PRO A 73 -9.76 -4.79 2.26
CA PRO A 73 -10.43 -5.93 2.87
C PRO A 73 -9.58 -6.63 3.94
N ALA A 74 -8.28 -6.80 3.72
CA ALA A 74 -7.38 -7.42 4.70
C ALA A 74 -7.22 -6.57 5.97
N ASN A 75 -7.03 -5.27 5.82
CA ASN A 75 -6.92 -4.35 6.95
C ASN A 75 -8.24 -4.24 7.73
N LEU A 76 -9.37 -4.24 7.01
CA LEU A 76 -10.70 -4.23 7.62
C LEU A 76 -10.99 -5.54 8.36
N TYR A 77 -10.65 -6.68 7.77
CA TYR A 77 -10.80 -8.00 8.39
C TYR A 77 -10.03 -8.09 9.71
N MET A 78 -8.78 -7.62 9.72
CA MET A 78 -7.95 -7.60 10.92
C MET A 78 -8.58 -6.73 12.02
N TRP A 79 -9.13 -5.56 11.66
CA TRP A 79 -9.81 -4.68 12.62
C TRP A 79 -11.12 -5.27 13.16
N GLN A 80 -11.86 -5.98 12.31
CA GLN A 80 -13.14 -6.60 12.69
C GLN A 80 -12.98 -7.87 13.54
N HIS A 81 -11.81 -8.51 13.51
CA HIS A 81 -11.52 -9.76 14.20
C HIS A 81 -10.29 -9.63 15.12
N PRO A 82 -10.33 -8.75 16.13
CA PRO A 82 -9.19 -8.52 17.01
C PRO A 82 -8.80 -9.76 17.80
N ASP A 83 -9.75 -10.67 18.05
CA ASP A 83 -9.51 -11.92 18.78
C ASP A 83 -8.55 -12.87 18.04
N LEU A 84 -8.47 -12.76 16.72
CA LEU A 84 -7.54 -13.53 15.90
C LEU A 84 -6.12 -12.94 15.90
N PHE A 85 -5.96 -11.74 16.43
CA PHE A 85 -4.69 -11.00 16.44
C PHE A 85 -4.35 -10.50 17.86
N PRO A 86 -4.22 -11.41 18.84
CA PRO A 86 -4.08 -11.02 20.26
C PRO A 86 -2.79 -10.26 20.55
N SER A 87 -1.78 -10.36 19.68
CA SER A 87 -0.51 -9.61 19.81
C SER A 87 -0.65 -8.13 19.47
N PHE A 88 -1.78 -7.71 18.92
CA PHE A 88 -2.00 -6.32 18.49
C PHE A 88 -3.16 -5.71 19.29
N PRO A 89 -2.94 -4.57 19.98
CA PRO A 89 -4.03 -3.88 20.67
C PRO A 89 -5.06 -3.36 19.66
N PRO A 90 -6.36 -3.32 20.01
CA PRO A 90 -7.42 -2.81 19.12
C PRO A 90 -7.17 -1.39 18.60
N THR A 91 -6.52 -0.55 19.40
CA THR A 91 -6.12 0.80 19.01
C THR A 91 -5.13 0.80 17.86
N LEU A 92 -4.20 -0.15 17.82
CA LEU A 92 -3.24 -0.30 16.71
C LEU A 92 -3.94 -0.76 15.44
N LEU A 93 -4.93 -1.66 15.56
CA LEU A 93 -5.73 -2.12 14.42
C LEU A 93 -6.54 -0.98 13.79
N ALA A 94 -7.14 -0.13 14.63
CA ALA A 94 -7.83 1.08 14.18
C ALA A 94 -6.85 2.10 13.55
N ALA A 95 -5.68 2.27 14.14
CA ALA A 95 -4.64 3.17 13.63
C ALA A 95 -4.15 2.74 12.23
N ARG A 96 -4.09 1.44 11.94
CA ARG A 96 -3.75 0.94 10.59
C ARG A 96 -4.74 1.40 9.53
N LEU A 97 -6.05 1.39 9.84
CA LEU A 97 -7.07 1.91 8.92
C LEU A 97 -6.95 3.42 8.71
N ALA A 98 -6.73 4.18 9.79
CA ALA A 98 -6.51 5.62 9.70
C ALA A 98 -5.25 5.95 8.87
N LEU A 99 -4.17 5.21 9.07
CA LEU A 99 -2.93 5.36 8.32
C LEU A 99 -3.13 5.02 6.83
N GLN A 100 -3.93 4.00 6.53
CA GLN A 100 -4.28 3.66 5.15
C GLN A 100 -5.08 4.78 4.48
N ALA A 101 -6.04 5.39 5.17
CA ALA A 101 -6.78 6.53 4.65
C ALA A 101 -5.87 7.73 4.38
N PHE A 102 -4.94 8.01 5.29
CA PHE A 102 -3.91 9.05 5.10
C PHE A 102 -3.02 8.75 3.89
N LEU A 103 -2.58 7.51 3.73
CA LEU A 103 -1.75 7.08 2.61
C LEU A 103 -2.50 7.23 1.27
N LEU A 104 -3.77 6.85 1.21
CA LEU A 104 -4.63 7.08 0.04
C LEU A 104 -4.73 8.57 -0.31
N GLY A 105 -4.84 9.44 0.68
CA GLY A 105 -4.82 10.90 0.50
C GLY A 105 -3.50 11.39 -0.10
N CYS A 106 -2.37 10.89 0.39
CA CYS A 106 -1.04 11.22 -0.14
C CYS A 106 -0.88 10.75 -1.59
N ILE A 107 -1.33 9.53 -1.91
CA ILE A 107 -1.26 9.01 -3.28
C ILE A 107 -2.16 9.83 -4.21
N LEU A 108 -3.37 10.15 -3.77
CA LEU A 108 -4.30 10.98 -4.54
C LEU A 108 -3.68 12.36 -4.84
N ALA A 109 -3.01 12.98 -3.87
CA ALA A 109 -2.30 14.23 -4.09
C ALA A 109 -1.22 14.10 -5.18
N LEU A 110 -0.48 12.97 -5.20
CA LEU A 110 0.50 12.70 -6.25
C LEU A 110 -0.15 12.48 -7.63
N MET A 111 -1.32 11.87 -7.68
CA MET A 111 -2.07 11.69 -8.94
C MET A 111 -2.54 13.00 -9.52
N LEU A 112 -2.93 13.94 -8.65
CA LEU A 112 -3.48 15.24 -9.03
C LEU A 112 -2.40 16.32 -9.22
N ALA A 113 -1.19 16.09 -8.72
CA ALA A 113 -0.08 17.01 -8.91
C ALA A 113 0.21 17.18 -10.41
N ARG A 114 0.20 18.43 -10.86
CA ARG A 114 0.66 18.77 -12.20
C ARG A 114 2.19 18.74 -12.16
N ASP A 115 2.80 18.00 -13.07
CA ASP A 115 4.21 18.16 -13.34
C ASP A 115 4.38 19.57 -13.92
N GLU A 116 4.78 20.53 -13.06
CA GLU A 116 5.18 21.84 -13.55
C GLU A 116 6.38 21.62 -14.45
N ALA A 117 6.15 21.73 -15.75
CA ALA A 117 7.24 21.79 -16.70
C ALA A 117 8.16 22.95 -16.26
N PRO A 118 9.49 22.76 -16.15
CA PRO A 118 10.37 23.84 -15.85
C PRO A 118 10.10 24.94 -16.89
N LEU A 119 9.64 26.11 -16.41
CA LEU A 119 9.55 27.27 -17.29
C LEU A 119 10.91 27.41 -17.94
N ALA A 120 10.96 27.15 -19.23
CA ALA A 120 12.16 27.38 -20.03
C ALA A 120 12.54 28.84 -19.79
N ARG A 121 13.58 29.05 -19.01
CA ARG A 121 14.22 30.37 -18.92
C ARG A 121 14.73 30.70 -20.29
N ARG A 122 14.00 31.54 -20.96
CA ARG A 122 14.49 32.22 -22.18
C ARG A 122 15.47 33.31 -21.77
#